data_1b0ec1a62111c03ad6f48168edd13ee3
#
_entry.id   1b0ec1a62111c03ad6f48168edd13ee3
#
_cell.length_a   1.000
_cell.length_b   1.000
_cell.length_c   1.000
_cell.angle_alpha   90.00
_cell.angle_beta   90.00
_cell.angle_gamma   90.00
#
_symmetry.space_group_name_H-M   'P 1'
#
loop_
_entity.id
_entity.type
_entity.pdbx_description
1 polymer ?
#
loop_
_entity_poly.entity_id
_entity_poly.type
_entity_poly.pdbx_seq_one_letter_code
_entity_poly.pdbx_strand_id
1 'polypeptide(L)'
;MPRSGRPARGPERRPDAHMNLAEQRHLAGIQAELRRVIRYDDQSIVNDKWIRQRYDCGCFPSLAPARAATVRTAWHEAGHAVAALAVGARFSSASIHHSCATEGRVHGIRGAGELAFVVDAAGQIAERLMSWTMLTSDDELRAWLPTWKGDGGDAKHFRQALGLRFRDDEFGAWRFSEQTLVPLRLAIRQVARALLIHPRYLPYPMVRAIAR
;
A
#
# COMPACT_ATOMS: atom_id res chain seq x y z
N MET A 1 38.85 -28.30 21.20
CA MET A 1 37.53 -27.64 20.96
C MET A 1 37.42 -27.32 19.47
N PRO A 2 36.50 -27.91 18.71
CA PRO A 2 36.33 -27.61 17.30
C PRO A 2 35.64 -26.29 17.09
N ARG A 3 36.17 -25.45 16.18
CA ARG A 3 35.59 -24.15 15.76
C ARG A 3 34.32 -24.38 14.96
N SER A 4 33.21 -23.81 15.42
CA SER A 4 31.94 -23.81 14.72
C SER A 4 32.05 -23.00 13.43
N GLY A 5 32.01 -23.68 12.28
CA GLY A 5 31.98 -23.07 10.96
C GLY A 5 30.66 -22.29 10.79
N ARG A 6 30.75 -20.98 10.50
CA ARG A 6 29.61 -20.19 10.05
C ARG A 6 29.08 -20.77 8.73
N PRO A 7 27.76 -20.97 8.57
CA PRO A 7 27.23 -21.37 7.28
C PRO A 7 27.52 -20.27 6.24
N ALA A 8 27.98 -20.69 5.07
CA ALA A 8 28.24 -19.83 3.93
C ALA A 8 26.95 -19.04 3.58
N ARG A 9 27.04 -17.73 3.56
CA ARG A 9 25.95 -16.87 3.03
C ARG A 9 25.74 -17.27 1.57
N GLY A 10 24.56 -17.76 1.25
CA GLY A 10 24.16 -18.00 -0.12
C GLY A 10 24.29 -16.71 -0.96
N PRO A 11 24.41 -16.82 -2.29
CA PRO A 11 24.64 -15.67 -3.14
C PRO A 11 23.55 -14.62 -2.93
N GLU A 12 23.94 -13.42 -2.46
CA GLU A 12 23.08 -12.25 -2.37
C GLU A 12 22.55 -11.96 -3.78
N ARG A 13 21.27 -12.24 -4.01
CA ARG A 13 20.60 -11.86 -5.26
C ARG A 13 20.73 -10.36 -5.41
N ARG A 14 21.40 -9.92 -6.47
CA ARG A 14 21.60 -8.51 -6.80
C ARG A 14 20.25 -7.76 -6.82
N PRO A 15 20.19 -6.55 -6.24
CA PRO A 15 18.95 -5.83 -6.01
C PRO A 15 18.23 -5.33 -7.27
N ASP A 16 18.88 -5.40 -8.43
CA ASP A 16 18.36 -4.91 -9.71
C ASP A 16 17.94 -6.05 -10.64
N ALA A 17 17.09 -6.96 -10.15
CA ALA A 17 16.48 -7.94 -11.02
C ALA A 17 15.70 -7.17 -12.12
N HIS A 18 16.30 -7.08 -13.31
CA HIS A 18 15.63 -6.58 -14.49
C HIS A 18 14.37 -7.41 -14.70
N MET A 19 13.26 -6.73 -14.91
CA MET A 19 12.02 -7.40 -15.30
C MET A 19 12.29 -8.24 -16.53
N ASN A 20 11.80 -9.48 -16.53
CA ASN A 20 11.86 -10.33 -17.71
C ASN A 20 10.93 -9.78 -18.82
N LEU A 21 11.03 -10.31 -20.03
CA LEU A 21 10.27 -9.81 -21.17
C LEU A 21 8.75 -9.89 -20.98
N ALA A 22 8.25 -10.93 -20.30
CA ALA A 22 6.83 -11.08 -20.00
C ALA A 22 6.35 -10.00 -19.01
N GLU A 23 7.12 -9.72 -17.97
CA GLU A 23 6.85 -8.64 -17.02
C GLU A 23 6.89 -7.26 -17.67
N GLN A 24 7.84 -7.03 -18.59
CA GLN A 24 7.92 -5.79 -19.35
C GLN A 24 6.69 -5.58 -20.25
N ARG A 25 6.24 -6.62 -20.96
CA ARG A 25 5.01 -6.59 -21.77
C ARG A 25 3.79 -6.34 -20.92
N HIS A 26 3.70 -7.00 -19.77
CA HIS A 26 2.59 -6.80 -18.84
C HIS A 26 2.57 -5.38 -18.28
N LEU A 27 3.72 -4.83 -17.88
CA LEU A 27 3.84 -3.44 -17.45
C LEU A 27 3.42 -2.46 -18.56
N ALA A 28 3.85 -2.69 -19.80
CA ALA A 28 3.44 -1.85 -20.92
C ALA A 28 1.92 -1.87 -21.14
N GLY A 29 1.28 -3.02 -20.96
CA GLY A 29 -0.17 -3.15 -20.95
C GLY A 29 -0.84 -2.32 -19.86
N ILE A 30 -0.36 -2.45 -18.61
CA ILE A 30 -0.86 -1.65 -17.48
C ILE A 30 -0.70 -0.15 -17.75
N GLN A 31 0.46 0.28 -18.21
CA GLN A 31 0.71 1.70 -18.54
C GLN A 31 -0.18 2.23 -19.66
N ALA A 32 -0.48 1.41 -20.66
CA ALA A 32 -1.43 1.77 -21.72
C ALA A 32 -2.85 1.94 -21.15
N GLU A 33 -3.30 1.02 -20.32
CA GLU A 33 -4.58 1.11 -19.61
C GLU A 33 -4.63 2.33 -18.68
N LEU A 34 -3.58 2.60 -17.90
CA LEU A 34 -3.51 3.78 -17.04
C LEU A 34 -3.64 5.07 -17.84
N ARG A 35 -3.00 5.17 -19.01
CA ARG A 35 -3.16 6.32 -19.91
C ARG A 35 -4.59 6.46 -20.42
N ARG A 36 -5.26 5.35 -20.72
CA ARG A 36 -6.66 5.34 -21.17
C ARG A 36 -7.61 5.85 -20.10
N VAL A 37 -7.39 5.46 -18.82
CA VAL A 37 -8.27 5.81 -17.71
C VAL A 37 -7.90 7.09 -16.99
N ILE A 38 -6.88 7.82 -17.42
CA ILE A 38 -6.36 9.02 -16.74
C ILE A 38 -7.43 10.10 -16.53
N ARG A 39 -8.44 10.15 -17.41
CA ARG A 39 -9.53 11.14 -17.37
C ARG A 39 -10.73 10.70 -16.53
N TYR A 40 -10.77 9.45 -16.12
CA TYR A 40 -11.88 8.91 -15.33
C TYR A 40 -11.62 9.13 -13.83
N ASP A 41 -12.68 9.23 -13.05
CA ASP A 41 -12.58 9.09 -11.61
C ASP A 41 -12.26 7.62 -11.24
N ASP A 42 -11.74 7.42 -10.04
CA ASP A 42 -11.26 6.09 -9.64
C ASP A 42 -12.40 5.07 -9.50
N GLN A 43 -13.64 5.52 -9.22
CA GLN A 43 -14.82 4.63 -9.13
C GLN A 43 -15.26 4.11 -10.50
N SER A 44 -15.11 4.93 -11.55
CA SER A 44 -15.45 4.57 -12.93
C SER A 44 -14.48 3.54 -13.53
N ILE A 45 -13.31 3.34 -12.93
CA ILE A 45 -12.32 2.33 -13.36
C ILE A 45 -12.75 0.92 -12.90
N VAL A 46 -13.52 0.83 -11.82
CA VAL A 46 -13.84 -0.43 -11.17
C VAL A 46 -14.81 -1.26 -12.03
N ASN A 47 -14.44 -2.50 -12.31
CA ASN A 47 -15.24 -3.42 -13.12
C ASN A 47 -16.38 -4.04 -12.29
N ASP A 48 -17.63 -3.81 -12.69
CA ASP A 48 -18.82 -4.28 -11.99
C ASP A 48 -18.92 -5.80 -11.89
N LYS A 49 -18.49 -6.52 -12.93
CA LYS A 49 -18.51 -7.99 -12.91
C LYS A 49 -17.57 -8.51 -11.83
N TRP A 50 -16.39 -7.89 -11.70
CA TRP A 50 -15.44 -8.24 -10.65
C TRP A 50 -15.96 -7.87 -9.25
N ILE A 51 -16.61 -6.70 -9.10
CA ILE A 51 -17.24 -6.30 -7.83
C ILE A 51 -18.30 -7.31 -7.41
N ARG A 52 -19.19 -7.73 -8.32
CA ARG A 52 -20.22 -8.72 -8.02
C ARG A 52 -19.62 -10.05 -7.57
N GLN A 53 -18.54 -10.49 -8.21
CA GLN A 53 -17.83 -11.72 -7.83
C GLN A 53 -17.11 -11.60 -6.49
N ARG A 54 -16.58 -10.44 -6.17
CA ARG A 54 -15.87 -10.19 -4.91
C ARG A 54 -16.80 -10.14 -3.71
N TYR A 55 -17.98 -9.56 -3.87
CA TYR A 55 -18.94 -9.29 -2.81
C TYR A 55 -20.24 -10.07 -2.97
N ASP A 56 -20.15 -11.30 -3.44
CA ASP A 56 -21.29 -12.23 -3.57
C ASP A 56 -21.88 -12.65 -2.22
N CYS A 57 -21.13 -12.43 -1.13
CA CYS A 57 -21.57 -12.63 0.27
C CYS A 57 -22.75 -11.73 0.70
N GLY A 58 -23.13 -10.73 -0.10
CA GLY A 58 -24.18 -9.78 0.28
C GLY A 58 -23.78 -8.73 1.32
N CYS A 59 -22.46 -8.59 1.59
CA CYS A 59 -21.96 -7.60 2.58
C CYS A 59 -22.20 -6.14 2.16
N PHE A 60 -22.54 -5.87 0.90
CA PHE A 60 -22.95 -4.54 0.45
C PHE A 60 -24.36 -4.57 -0.16
N PRO A 61 -25.20 -3.58 0.17
CA PRO A 61 -26.59 -3.53 -0.32
C PRO A 61 -26.69 -3.20 -1.82
N SER A 62 -25.62 -2.63 -2.40
CA SER A 62 -25.58 -2.25 -3.82
C SER A 62 -24.15 -2.10 -4.34
N LEU A 63 -24.00 -1.89 -5.65
CA LEU A 63 -22.68 -1.73 -6.29
C LEU A 63 -21.96 -0.42 -5.88
N ALA A 64 -22.68 0.66 -5.58
CA ALA A 64 -22.04 1.94 -5.28
C ALA A 64 -21.18 1.88 -4.01
N PRO A 65 -21.68 1.44 -2.84
CA PRO A 65 -20.83 1.28 -1.66
C PRO A 65 -19.72 0.22 -1.86
N ALA A 66 -19.97 -0.85 -2.62
CA ALA A 66 -18.95 -1.84 -2.92
C ALA A 66 -17.81 -1.26 -3.78
N ARG A 67 -18.12 -0.41 -4.76
CA ARG A 67 -17.11 0.33 -5.55
C ARG A 67 -16.30 1.27 -4.66
N ALA A 68 -16.97 2.06 -3.82
CA ALA A 68 -16.30 2.99 -2.92
C ALA A 68 -15.32 2.26 -1.97
N ALA A 69 -15.76 1.14 -1.38
CA ALA A 69 -14.91 0.30 -0.54
C ALA A 69 -13.70 -0.25 -1.32
N THR A 70 -13.91 -0.69 -2.56
CA THR A 70 -12.83 -1.21 -3.42
C THR A 70 -11.80 -0.14 -3.76
N VAL A 71 -12.25 1.07 -4.10
CA VAL A 71 -11.34 2.20 -4.37
C VAL A 71 -10.56 2.57 -3.11
N ARG A 72 -11.21 2.60 -1.96
CA ARG A 72 -10.56 2.86 -0.67
C ARG A 72 -9.48 1.82 -0.40
N THR A 73 -9.80 0.52 -0.53
CA THR A 73 -8.81 -0.56 -0.38
C THR A 73 -7.64 -0.41 -1.33
N ALA A 74 -7.89 -0.05 -2.60
CA ALA A 74 -6.82 0.14 -3.57
C ALA A 74 -5.87 1.28 -3.17
N TRP A 75 -6.39 2.39 -2.65
CA TRP A 75 -5.57 3.48 -2.13
C TRP A 75 -4.81 3.07 -0.88
N HIS A 76 -5.44 2.34 0.04
CA HIS A 76 -4.82 1.81 1.24
C HIS A 76 -3.59 0.94 0.91
N GLU A 77 -3.76 -0.07 0.07
CA GLU A 77 -2.67 -0.96 -0.33
C GLU A 77 -1.60 -0.24 -1.16
N ALA A 78 -1.99 0.70 -2.01
CA ALA A 78 -1.05 1.55 -2.73
C ALA A 78 -0.22 2.42 -1.77
N GLY A 79 -0.82 2.90 -0.69
CA GLY A 79 -0.13 3.61 0.38
C GLY A 79 1.01 2.79 0.97
N HIS A 80 0.72 1.58 1.44
CA HIS A 80 1.74 0.66 1.97
C HIS A 80 2.84 0.35 0.94
N ALA A 81 2.47 0.08 -0.31
CA ALA A 81 3.42 -0.27 -1.36
C ALA A 81 4.36 0.90 -1.72
N VAL A 82 3.82 2.11 -1.85
CA VAL A 82 4.62 3.32 -2.15
C VAL A 82 5.46 3.74 -0.95
N ALA A 83 4.93 3.64 0.27
CA ALA A 83 5.68 3.88 1.50
C ALA A 83 6.88 2.91 1.61
N ALA A 84 6.66 1.63 1.35
CA ALA A 84 7.73 0.64 1.35
C ALA A 84 8.85 1.02 0.35
N LEU A 85 8.49 1.47 -0.85
CA LEU A 85 9.48 1.99 -1.83
C LEU A 85 10.22 3.21 -1.30
N ALA A 86 9.50 4.16 -0.69
CA ALA A 86 10.07 5.42 -0.20
C ALA A 86 11.09 5.20 0.92
N VAL A 87 10.85 4.22 1.80
CA VAL A 87 11.78 3.87 2.89
C VAL A 87 12.86 2.84 2.47
N GLY A 88 12.93 2.48 1.18
CA GLY A 88 13.90 1.52 0.68
C GLY A 88 13.58 0.05 1.01
N ALA A 89 12.39 -0.22 1.51
CA ALA A 89 11.91 -1.58 1.77
C ALA A 89 11.55 -2.30 0.47
N ARG A 90 11.44 -3.62 0.55
CA ARG A 90 11.00 -4.50 -0.53
C ARG A 90 9.77 -5.28 -0.11
N PHE A 91 9.00 -5.70 -1.09
CA PHE A 91 7.87 -6.60 -0.90
C PHE A 91 7.74 -7.52 -2.12
N SER A 92 6.95 -8.57 -2.04
CA SER A 92 6.75 -9.47 -3.17
C SER A 92 5.72 -8.94 -4.16
N SER A 93 4.56 -8.51 -3.65
CA SER A 93 3.45 -8.02 -4.47
C SER A 93 2.46 -7.21 -3.65
N ALA A 94 1.60 -6.45 -4.35
CA ALA A 94 0.40 -5.85 -3.80
C ALA A 94 -0.84 -6.44 -4.50
N SER A 95 -1.95 -6.55 -3.79
CA SER A 95 -3.22 -7.04 -4.31
C SER A 95 -4.41 -6.49 -3.54
N ILE A 96 -5.57 -6.42 -4.20
CA ILE A 96 -6.85 -6.06 -3.58
C ILE A 96 -7.92 -7.14 -3.83
N HIS A 97 -7.47 -8.29 -4.35
CA HIS A 97 -8.36 -9.41 -4.65
C HIS A 97 -8.40 -10.38 -3.47
N HIS A 98 -9.33 -10.12 -2.55
CA HIS A 98 -9.61 -10.98 -1.41
C HIS A 98 -11.13 -11.16 -1.23
N SER A 99 -11.51 -12.07 -0.35
CA SER A 99 -12.89 -12.22 0.08
C SER A 99 -13.37 -11.02 0.88
N CYS A 100 -14.67 -10.93 1.17
CA CYS A 100 -15.24 -9.88 2.04
C CYS A 100 -14.56 -9.75 3.40
N ALA A 101 -13.90 -10.80 3.87
CA ALA A 101 -13.21 -10.83 5.17
C ALA A 101 -11.77 -10.27 5.11
N THR A 102 -11.21 -10.08 3.90
CA THR A 102 -9.82 -9.62 3.73
C THR A 102 -9.77 -8.59 2.61
N GLU A 103 -9.51 -7.35 2.96
CA GLU A 103 -9.70 -6.22 2.04
C GLU A 103 -8.60 -6.05 1.00
N GLY A 104 -7.37 -6.27 1.35
CA GLY A 104 -6.21 -6.15 0.46
C GLY A 104 -4.94 -6.58 1.18
N ARG A 105 -3.80 -6.55 0.50
CA ARG A 105 -2.50 -6.82 1.14
C ARG A 105 -1.31 -6.44 0.28
N VAL A 106 -0.31 -5.84 0.91
CA VAL A 106 1.07 -5.83 0.42
C VAL A 106 1.83 -6.99 1.07
N HIS A 107 2.29 -7.94 0.26
CA HIS A 107 2.87 -9.20 0.75
C HIS A 107 4.37 -9.12 0.95
N GLY A 108 4.84 -9.57 2.12
CA GLY A 108 6.24 -9.83 2.38
C GLY A 108 7.12 -8.58 2.42
N ILE A 109 6.65 -7.50 3.04
CA ILE A 109 7.45 -6.29 3.27
C ILE A 109 8.66 -6.63 4.13
N ARG A 110 9.84 -6.19 3.69
CA ARG A 110 11.12 -6.43 4.37
C ARG A 110 12.07 -5.26 4.18
N GLY A 111 12.91 -5.00 5.19
CA GLY A 111 13.98 -4.02 5.10
C GLY A 111 13.55 -2.57 5.36
N ALA A 112 12.36 -2.35 5.92
CA ALA A 112 11.93 -1.01 6.33
C ALA A 112 12.74 -0.47 7.54
N GLY A 113 13.32 -1.36 8.35
CA GLY A 113 14.14 -0.99 9.51
C GLY A 113 13.40 -0.07 10.47
N GLU A 114 14.07 0.99 10.90
CA GLU A 114 13.52 1.99 11.82
C GLU A 114 12.37 2.83 11.21
N LEU A 115 12.12 2.73 9.90
CA LEU A 115 11.05 3.44 9.19
C LEU A 115 9.83 2.55 8.94
N ALA A 116 9.74 1.38 9.57
CA ALA A 116 8.60 0.47 9.41
C ALA A 116 7.26 1.15 9.77
N PHE A 117 7.26 2.02 10.79
CA PHE A 117 6.08 2.80 11.19
C PHE A 117 5.51 3.67 10.04
N VAL A 118 6.35 4.16 9.12
CA VAL A 118 5.88 4.92 7.94
C VAL A 118 5.05 4.01 7.04
N VAL A 119 5.49 2.77 6.86
CA VAL A 119 4.76 1.78 6.06
C VAL A 119 3.44 1.42 6.73
N ASP A 120 3.45 1.20 8.05
CA ASP A 120 2.24 0.80 8.80
C ASP A 120 1.18 1.92 8.85
N ALA A 121 1.60 3.21 8.89
CA ALA A 121 0.68 4.35 8.83
C ALA A 121 0.13 4.62 7.41
N ALA A 122 0.81 4.11 6.38
CA ALA A 122 0.64 4.57 5.01
C ALA A 122 -0.73 4.26 4.41
N GLY A 123 -1.34 3.14 4.74
CA GLY A 123 -2.67 2.79 4.27
C GLY A 123 -3.69 3.85 4.67
N GLN A 124 -3.73 4.19 5.94
CA GLN A 124 -4.66 5.19 6.47
C GLN A 124 -4.37 6.61 5.96
N ILE A 125 -3.08 6.98 5.82
CA ILE A 125 -2.70 8.27 5.23
C ILE A 125 -3.15 8.33 3.77
N ALA A 126 -2.98 7.25 2.99
CA ALA A 126 -3.40 7.19 1.60
C ALA A 126 -4.92 7.34 1.43
N GLU A 127 -5.72 6.73 2.30
CA GLU A 127 -7.19 6.92 2.31
C GLU A 127 -7.56 8.40 2.52
N ARG A 128 -6.87 9.10 3.41
CA ARG A 128 -7.09 10.53 3.65
C ARG A 128 -6.64 11.37 2.45
N LEU A 129 -5.53 11.02 1.82
CA LEU A 129 -5.05 11.66 0.59
C LEU A 129 -6.01 11.46 -0.58
N MET A 130 -6.72 10.35 -0.64
CA MET A 130 -7.76 10.07 -1.63
C MET A 130 -8.90 11.09 -1.53
N SER A 131 -9.42 11.30 -0.33
CA SER A 131 -10.58 12.15 -0.05
C SER A 131 -10.23 13.62 0.25
N TRP A 132 -8.94 13.97 0.29
CA TRP A 132 -8.47 15.28 0.75
C TRP A 132 -8.92 15.65 2.18
N THR A 133 -9.19 14.63 3.01
CA THR A 133 -9.58 14.79 4.41
C THR A 133 -8.39 14.68 5.34
N MET A 134 -7.27 15.31 4.98
CA MET A 134 -6.11 15.38 5.86
C MET A 134 -6.51 16.07 7.16
N LEU A 135 -6.06 15.54 8.28
CA LEU A 135 -6.25 16.21 9.56
C LEU A 135 -5.48 17.52 9.54
N THR A 136 -6.24 18.61 9.50
CA THR A 136 -5.68 19.95 9.28
C THR A 136 -5.04 20.51 10.54
N SER A 137 -5.53 20.10 11.72
CA SER A 137 -4.99 20.56 12.99
C SER A 137 -4.29 19.46 13.78
N ASP A 138 -3.32 19.87 14.58
CA ASP A 138 -2.61 18.98 15.51
C ASP A 138 -3.54 18.46 16.60
N ASP A 139 -4.53 19.25 17.02
CA ASP A 139 -5.50 18.88 18.04
C ASP A 139 -6.42 17.76 17.55
N GLU A 140 -6.91 17.85 16.30
CA GLU A 140 -7.70 16.77 15.70
C GLU A 140 -6.89 15.48 15.59
N LEU A 141 -5.63 15.56 15.19
CA LEU A 141 -4.76 14.40 15.10
C LEU A 141 -4.52 13.78 16.48
N ARG A 142 -4.21 14.60 17.50
CA ARG A 142 -3.99 14.12 18.89
C ARG A 142 -5.23 13.46 19.46
N ALA A 143 -6.42 13.99 19.17
CA ALA A 143 -7.68 13.40 19.62
C ALA A 143 -8.00 12.08 18.90
N TRP A 144 -7.64 11.97 17.62
CA TRP A 144 -7.97 10.80 16.80
C TRP A 144 -6.99 9.64 16.98
N LEU A 145 -5.67 9.88 17.08
CA LEU A 145 -4.65 8.83 17.12
C LEU A 145 -4.91 7.72 18.16
N PRO A 146 -5.33 8.04 19.39
CA PRO A 146 -5.62 7.00 20.39
C PRO A 146 -6.81 6.11 20.01
N THR A 147 -7.73 6.62 19.18
CA THR A 147 -8.91 5.88 18.71
C THR A 147 -8.64 5.03 17.48
N TRP A 148 -7.51 5.29 16.78
CA TRP A 148 -7.17 4.56 15.59
C TRP A 148 -6.81 3.11 15.91
N LYS A 149 -7.60 2.20 15.36
CA LYS A 149 -7.36 0.74 15.50
C LYS A 149 -6.62 0.17 14.30
N GLY A 150 -6.72 0.84 13.13
CA GLY A 150 -6.15 0.41 11.86
C GLY A 150 -6.86 -0.82 11.28
N ASP A 151 -6.79 -0.95 9.97
CA ASP A 151 -7.24 -2.14 9.27
C ASP A 151 -6.14 -3.22 9.35
N GLY A 152 -6.52 -4.48 9.49
CA GLY A 152 -5.56 -5.59 9.51
C GLY A 152 -4.51 -5.58 10.62
N GLY A 153 -4.59 -4.62 11.56
CA GLY A 153 -3.64 -4.48 12.65
C GLY A 153 -2.60 -3.37 12.47
N ASP A 154 -2.75 -2.52 11.45
CA ASP A 154 -1.79 -1.45 11.12
C ASP A 154 -1.48 -0.54 12.30
N ALA A 155 -2.48 -0.11 13.06
CA ALA A 155 -2.27 0.70 14.25
C ALA A 155 -1.41 0.01 15.31
N LYS A 156 -1.57 -1.30 15.46
CA LYS A 156 -0.75 -2.11 16.37
C LYS A 156 0.70 -2.20 15.86
N HIS A 157 0.88 -2.48 14.58
CA HIS A 157 2.20 -2.57 13.97
C HIS A 157 2.90 -1.22 14.00
N PHE A 158 2.20 -0.12 13.68
CA PHE A 158 2.71 1.23 13.78
C PHE A 158 3.28 1.52 15.17
N ARG A 159 2.50 1.27 16.24
CA ARG A 159 2.96 1.47 17.63
C ARG A 159 4.16 0.60 17.99
N GLN A 160 4.17 -0.65 17.52
CA GLN A 160 5.30 -1.56 17.73
C GLN A 160 6.57 -1.11 16.98
N ALA A 161 6.42 -0.45 15.83
CA ALA A 161 7.51 -0.02 14.97
C ALA A 161 8.11 1.35 15.35
N LEU A 162 7.55 2.08 16.32
CA LEU A 162 8.04 3.43 16.71
C LEU A 162 9.50 3.42 17.21
N GLY A 163 9.92 2.32 17.84
CA GLY A 163 11.30 2.08 18.25
C GLY A 163 11.94 3.21 19.06
N LEU A 164 13.27 3.33 18.95
CA LEU A 164 14.03 4.34 19.68
C LEU A 164 13.87 5.76 19.14
N ARG A 165 13.49 5.89 17.86
CA ARG A 165 13.43 7.20 17.18
C ARG A 165 12.29 8.08 17.69
N PHE A 166 11.14 7.50 17.91
CA PHE A 166 9.94 8.21 18.37
C PHE A 166 9.48 7.78 19.76
N ARG A 167 10.00 6.66 20.27
CA ARG A 167 9.56 6.05 21.53
C ARG A 167 8.03 6.03 21.62
N ASP A 168 7.43 6.76 22.54
CA ASP A 168 5.99 6.84 22.70
C ASP A 168 5.35 8.04 21.99
N ASP A 169 6.09 8.73 21.11
CA ASP A 169 5.58 9.87 20.34
C ASP A 169 4.87 9.42 19.05
N GLU A 170 3.68 8.86 19.20
CA GLU A 170 2.81 8.48 18.07
C GLU A 170 2.49 9.69 17.17
N PHE A 171 2.33 10.87 17.77
CA PHE A 171 2.00 12.09 17.03
C PHE A 171 3.16 12.51 16.10
N GLY A 172 4.38 12.60 16.63
CA GLY A 172 5.55 12.95 15.82
C GLY A 172 5.82 11.93 14.72
N ALA A 173 5.65 10.62 15.01
CA ALA A 173 5.81 9.56 14.03
C ALA A 173 4.75 9.65 12.91
N TRP A 174 3.51 9.95 13.27
CA TRP A 174 2.45 10.16 12.28
C TRP A 174 2.74 11.35 11.38
N ARG A 175 3.10 12.51 11.94
CA ARG A 175 3.45 13.71 11.16
C ARG A 175 4.65 13.48 10.25
N PHE A 176 5.65 12.74 10.70
CA PHE A 176 6.76 12.32 9.85
C PHE A 176 6.27 11.45 8.67
N SER A 177 5.36 10.52 8.93
CA SER A 177 4.78 9.66 7.88
C SER A 177 3.96 10.49 6.87
N GLU A 178 3.15 11.45 7.32
CA GLU A 178 2.43 12.37 6.44
C GLU A 178 3.40 13.19 5.57
N GLN A 179 4.43 13.78 6.17
CA GLN A 179 5.45 14.55 5.43
C GLN A 179 6.16 13.71 4.38
N THR A 180 6.36 12.42 4.65
CA THR A 180 6.94 11.48 3.70
C THR A 180 5.98 11.14 2.55
N LEU A 181 4.69 10.99 2.82
CA LEU A 181 3.74 10.42 1.86
C LEU A 181 2.93 11.46 1.08
N VAL A 182 2.68 12.65 1.62
CA VAL A 182 1.94 13.72 0.93
C VAL A 182 2.57 14.07 -0.42
N PRO A 183 3.89 14.22 -0.56
CA PRO A 183 4.53 14.47 -1.85
C PRO A 183 4.35 13.31 -2.85
N LEU A 184 4.12 12.10 -2.36
CA LEU A 184 3.99 10.88 -3.16
C LEU A 184 2.54 10.56 -3.56
N ARG A 185 1.60 11.47 -3.30
CA ARG A 185 0.17 11.26 -3.59
C ARG A 185 -0.10 10.83 -5.03
N LEU A 186 0.61 11.41 -6.00
CA LEU A 186 0.44 11.02 -7.40
C LEU A 186 0.88 9.58 -7.66
N ALA A 187 2.02 9.18 -7.10
CA ALA A 187 2.51 7.80 -7.18
C ALA A 187 1.54 6.82 -6.52
N ILE A 188 1.01 7.16 -5.34
CA ILE A 188 -0.01 6.36 -4.65
C ILE A 188 -1.25 6.19 -5.54
N ARG A 189 -1.75 7.27 -6.15
CA ARG A 189 -2.90 7.22 -7.04
C ARG A 189 -2.64 6.34 -8.27
N GLN A 190 -1.47 6.42 -8.88
CA GLN A 190 -1.12 5.59 -10.04
C GLN A 190 -1.07 4.11 -9.69
N VAL A 191 -0.49 3.75 -8.54
CA VAL A 191 -0.45 2.37 -8.04
C VAL A 191 -1.87 1.90 -7.67
N ALA A 192 -2.68 2.73 -7.01
CA ALA A 192 -4.07 2.41 -6.70
C ALA A 192 -4.88 2.09 -7.97
N ARG A 193 -4.75 2.91 -9.00
CA ARG A 193 -5.40 2.67 -10.31
C ARG A 193 -4.92 1.39 -10.97
N ALA A 194 -3.62 1.10 -10.90
CA ALA A 194 -3.08 -0.17 -11.39
C ALA A 194 -3.68 -1.37 -10.65
N LEU A 195 -3.89 -1.27 -9.33
CA LEU A 195 -4.56 -2.29 -8.53
C LEU A 195 -6.05 -2.43 -8.90
N LEU A 196 -6.74 -1.34 -9.25
CA LEU A 196 -8.13 -1.41 -9.72
C LEU A 196 -8.27 -2.11 -11.07
N ILE A 197 -7.27 -1.97 -11.95
CA ILE A 197 -7.21 -2.63 -13.25
C ILE A 197 -6.74 -4.09 -13.10
N HIS A 198 -5.77 -4.35 -12.23
CA HIS A 198 -5.13 -5.65 -11.99
C HIS A 198 -5.22 -6.04 -10.50
N PRO A 199 -6.41 -6.39 -9.99
CA PRO A 199 -6.65 -6.51 -8.56
C PRO A 199 -5.97 -7.71 -7.89
N ARG A 200 -5.62 -8.76 -8.65
CA ARG A 200 -5.12 -10.01 -8.09
C ARG A 200 -3.66 -9.95 -7.69
N TYR A 201 -2.84 -9.29 -8.50
CA TYR A 201 -1.39 -9.39 -8.32
C TYR A 201 -0.66 -8.27 -9.05
N LEU A 202 0.04 -7.43 -8.31
CA LEU A 202 0.92 -6.41 -8.84
C LEU A 202 2.31 -6.59 -8.20
N PRO A 203 3.30 -7.20 -8.90
CA PRO A 203 4.60 -7.52 -8.33
C PRO A 203 5.44 -6.27 -8.06
N TYR A 204 6.35 -6.35 -7.10
CA TYR A 204 7.24 -5.26 -6.70
C TYR A 204 7.90 -4.50 -7.87
N PRO A 205 8.51 -5.15 -8.89
CA PRO A 205 9.14 -4.42 -9.98
C PRO A 205 8.17 -3.54 -10.76
N MET A 206 6.91 -3.99 -10.91
CA MET A 206 5.86 -3.21 -11.60
C MET A 206 5.41 -2.03 -10.75
N VAL A 207 5.17 -2.23 -9.45
CA VAL A 207 4.84 -1.13 -8.54
C VAL A 207 5.92 -0.08 -8.57
N ARG A 208 7.20 -0.47 -8.49
CA ARG A 208 8.35 0.43 -8.57
C ARG A 208 8.41 1.20 -9.90
N ALA A 209 8.04 0.58 -11.01
CA ALA A 209 8.04 1.22 -12.33
C ALA A 209 6.84 2.19 -12.52
N ILE A 210 5.70 1.91 -11.88
CA ILE A 210 4.49 2.74 -11.94
C ILE A 210 4.62 3.95 -11.00
N ALA A 211 5.24 3.79 -9.85
CA ALA A 211 5.40 4.83 -8.83
C ALA A 211 6.44 5.91 -9.17
N ARG A 212 7.22 5.73 -10.23
CA ARG A 212 8.19 6.72 -10.77
C ARG A 212 7.52 7.77 -11.66
#